data_e3165cff3e9fe4fdcd6ca663db8f5f87
#
_entry.id   e3165cff3e9fe4fdcd6ca663db8f5f87
#
_cell.length_a   1.000
_cell.length_b   1.000
_cell.length_c   1.000
_cell.angle_alpha   90.00
_cell.angle_beta   90.00
_cell.angle_gamma   90.00
#
_symmetry.space_group_name_H-M   'P 1'
#
loop_
_entity.id
_entity.type
_entity.pdbx_description
1 polymer ?
#
loop_
_entity_poly.entity_id
_entity_poly.type
_entity_poly.pdbx_seq_one_letter_code
_entity_poly.pdbx_strand_id
1 'polypeptide(L)'
;MEPRLCLRSPLKLPITLIFKDKEVLCTSRDFSLGGMYLEADDTFVSAGAEATLSFSLHQNNNNKWRSLKAIVAHTKADGLGISFQQIDKEAFHSLQELLLFTRQQNLH
;
A
#
# COMPACT_ATOMS: atom_id res chain seq x y z
N MET A 1 20.70 -2.96 18.81
CA MET A 1 20.11 -2.65 17.54
C MET A 1 18.84 -3.45 17.32
N GLU A 2 17.81 -2.78 16.98
CA GLU A 2 16.58 -3.49 16.89
C GLU A 2 16.44 -4.23 15.56
N PRO A 3 15.73 -5.32 15.57
CA PRO A 3 15.50 -6.04 14.32
C PRO A 3 14.66 -5.22 13.37
N ARG A 4 14.91 -5.40 12.11
CA ARG A 4 14.18 -4.71 11.08
C ARG A 4 13.07 -5.59 10.58
N LEU A 5 12.05 -5.75 11.40
CA LEU A 5 10.91 -6.55 11.00
C LEU A 5 10.11 -5.90 9.88
N CYS A 6 10.23 -4.58 9.76
CA CYS A 6 9.47 -3.84 8.75
C CYS A 6 10.42 -3.04 7.88
N LEU A 7 11.28 -3.74 7.16
CA LEU A 7 12.15 -3.10 6.19
C LEU A 7 11.30 -2.47 5.09
N ARG A 8 11.62 -1.22 4.76
CA ARG A 8 10.92 -0.52 3.71
C ARG A 8 11.65 -0.71 2.40
N SER A 9 10.90 -1.04 1.37
CA SER A 9 11.43 -1.21 0.03
C SER A 9 10.78 -0.20 -0.90
N PRO A 10 11.55 0.40 -1.81
CA PRO A 10 10.94 1.29 -2.80
C PRO A 10 9.93 0.53 -3.64
N LEU A 11 8.79 1.14 -3.85
CA LEU A 11 7.73 0.52 -4.65
C LEU A 11 6.94 1.62 -5.32
N LYS A 12 6.97 1.66 -6.64
CA LYS A 12 6.15 2.60 -7.40
C LYS A 12 5.01 1.85 -8.06
N LEU A 13 3.83 2.13 -7.61
CA LEU A 13 2.65 1.41 -8.07
C LEU A 13 1.43 2.31 -7.92
N PRO A 14 0.57 2.40 -8.93
CA PRO A 14 -0.68 3.14 -8.75
C PRO A 14 -1.56 2.44 -7.72
N ILE A 15 -2.07 3.22 -6.79
CA ILE A 15 -2.88 2.71 -5.70
C ILE A 15 -4.17 3.54 -5.65
N THR A 16 -5.30 2.87 -5.51
CA THR A 16 -6.55 3.55 -5.25
C THR A 16 -6.94 3.30 -3.80
N LEU A 17 -7.13 4.37 -3.05
CA LEU A 17 -7.66 4.27 -1.70
C LEU A 17 -9.15 4.54 -1.75
N ILE A 18 -9.93 3.58 -1.30
CA ILE A 18 -11.39 3.66 -1.34
C ILE A 18 -11.90 3.91 0.07
N PHE A 19 -12.39 5.12 0.29
CA PHE A 19 -13.01 5.49 1.55
C PHE A 19 -14.50 5.33 1.42
N LYS A 20 -15.19 5.53 2.52
CA LYS A 20 -16.64 5.36 2.55
C LYS A 20 -17.33 6.29 1.57
N ASP A 21 -16.81 7.50 1.41
CA ASP A 21 -17.47 8.54 0.62
C ASP A 21 -16.66 9.05 -0.55
N LYS A 22 -15.45 8.52 -0.77
CA LYS A 22 -14.63 9.01 -1.88
C LYS A 22 -13.52 8.02 -2.20
N GLU A 23 -12.90 8.22 -3.36
CA GLU A 23 -11.72 7.48 -3.78
C GLU A 23 -10.58 8.47 -4.00
N VAL A 24 -9.38 8.08 -3.61
CA VAL A 24 -8.19 8.90 -3.80
C VAL A 24 -7.17 8.10 -4.58
N LEU A 25 -6.72 8.66 -5.70
CA LEU A 25 -5.68 8.04 -6.52
C LEU A 25 -4.33 8.44 -5.98
N CYS A 26 -3.49 7.47 -5.75
CA CYS A 26 -2.18 7.68 -5.15
C CYS A 26 -1.13 6.91 -5.93
N THR A 27 0.13 7.21 -5.62
CA THR A 27 1.25 6.41 -6.10
C THR A 27 2.05 5.99 -4.87
N SER A 28 2.33 4.71 -4.75
CA SER A 28 3.12 4.25 -3.63
C SER A 28 4.56 4.77 -3.75
N ARG A 29 5.19 5.01 -2.60
CA ARG A 29 6.59 5.38 -2.52
C ARG A 29 7.43 4.24 -1.98
N ASP A 30 6.96 3.64 -0.91
CA ASP A 30 7.66 2.52 -0.31
C ASP A 30 6.66 1.57 0.31
N PHE A 31 7.13 0.41 0.69
CA PHE A 31 6.29 -0.67 1.16
C PHE A 31 7.02 -1.47 2.23
N SER A 32 6.29 -1.86 3.26
CA SER A 32 6.74 -2.81 4.26
C SER A 32 5.57 -3.73 4.58
N LEU A 33 5.81 -4.77 5.35
CA LEU A 33 4.73 -5.68 5.72
C LEU A 33 3.71 -5.05 6.66
N GLY A 34 4.08 -3.94 7.29
CA GLY A 34 3.16 -3.25 8.20
C GLY A 34 2.36 -2.15 7.55
N GLY A 35 2.81 -1.62 6.44
CA GLY A 35 2.13 -0.50 5.82
C GLY A 35 2.86 0.04 4.61
N MET A 36 2.44 1.21 4.19
CA MET A 36 2.92 1.78 2.94
C MET A 36 2.81 3.30 3.01
N TYR A 37 3.73 4.00 2.39
CA TYR A 37 3.61 5.45 2.22
C TYR A 37 3.14 5.73 0.81
N LEU A 38 2.12 6.57 0.69
CA LEU A 38 1.49 6.89 -0.59
C LEU A 38 1.62 8.37 -0.86
N GLU A 39 2.07 8.71 -2.07
CA GLU A 39 2.09 10.08 -2.54
C GLU A 39 0.73 10.41 -3.15
N ALA A 40 0.15 11.51 -2.73
CA ALA A 40 -1.16 11.92 -3.20
C ALA A 40 -1.26 13.43 -3.18
N ASP A 41 -2.01 13.97 -4.13
CA ASP A 41 -2.29 15.41 -4.16
C ASP A 41 -3.38 15.76 -3.16
N ASP A 42 -4.32 14.85 -2.96
CA ASP A 42 -5.43 15.07 -2.04
C ASP A 42 -5.15 14.33 -0.75
N THR A 43 -4.85 15.09 0.29
CA THR A 43 -4.61 14.51 1.60
C THR A 43 -5.67 14.94 2.62
N PHE A 44 -6.86 15.31 2.13
CA PHE A 44 -7.97 15.70 3.01
C PHE A 44 -8.63 14.45 3.60
N VAL A 45 -7.84 13.70 4.33
CA VAL A 45 -8.33 12.53 5.07
C VAL A 45 -7.76 12.63 6.47
N SER A 46 -8.49 12.08 7.42
CA SER A 46 -8.08 12.14 8.81
C SER A 46 -7.31 10.90 9.18
N ALA A 47 -6.30 11.07 10.02
CA ALA A 47 -5.64 9.93 10.63
C ALA A 47 -6.69 9.11 11.35
N GLY A 48 -6.61 7.79 11.22
CA GLY A 48 -7.60 6.89 11.77
C GLY A 48 -8.71 6.50 10.81
N ALA A 49 -8.82 7.17 9.66
CA ALA A 49 -9.84 6.83 8.68
C ALA A 49 -9.56 5.46 8.08
N GLU A 50 -10.61 4.69 7.90
CA GLU A 50 -10.52 3.36 7.30
C GLU A 50 -10.66 3.46 5.80
N ALA A 51 -9.89 2.64 5.10
CA ALA A 51 -9.92 2.62 3.64
C ALA A 51 -9.64 1.21 3.15
N THR A 52 -10.04 0.96 1.91
CA THR A 52 -9.62 -0.24 1.21
C THR A 52 -8.59 0.20 0.18
N LEU A 53 -7.45 -0.42 0.21
CA LEU A 53 -6.37 -0.15 -0.72
C LEU A 53 -6.51 -1.13 -1.87
N SER A 54 -6.56 -0.60 -3.09
CA SER A 54 -6.75 -1.43 -4.27
C SER A 54 -5.61 -1.17 -5.25
N PHE A 55 -5.08 -2.25 -5.82
CA PHE A 55 -3.97 -2.14 -6.77
C PHE A 55 -4.03 -3.33 -7.71
N SER A 56 -3.30 -3.22 -8.80
CA SER A 56 -3.20 -4.32 -9.74
C SER A 56 -1.74 -4.67 -9.96
N LEU A 57 -1.44 -5.95 -10.00
CA LEU A 57 -0.12 -6.46 -10.27
C LEU A 57 -0.12 -7.08 -11.66
N HIS A 58 0.82 -6.65 -12.49
CA HIS A 58 0.96 -7.19 -13.84
C HIS A 58 1.99 -8.31 -13.82
N GLN A 59 1.52 -9.52 -14.02
CA GLN A 59 2.38 -10.71 -14.04
C GLN A 59 1.95 -11.62 -15.17
N ASN A 60 2.92 -12.10 -15.94
CA ASN A 60 2.68 -13.07 -17.00
C ASN A 60 1.58 -12.62 -17.95
N ASN A 61 1.60 -11.34 -18.34
CA ASN A 61 0.63 -10.74 -19.25
C ASN A 61 -0.78 -10.68 -18.69
N ASN A 62 -0.91 -10.82 -17.38
CA ASN A 62 -2.19 -10.70 -16.71
C ASN A 62 -2.14 -9.61 -15.67
N ASN A 63 -3.24 -8.89 -15.54
CA ASN A 63 -3.40 -7.94 -14.45
C ASN A 63 -4.22 -8.61 -13.36
N LYS A 64 -3.67 -8.66 -12.18
CA LYS A 64 -4.37 -9.22 -11.03
C LYS A 64 -4.68 -8.13 -10.05
N TRP A 65 -5.96 -7.93 -9.79
CA TRP A 65 -6.39 -6.92 -8.83
C TRP A 65 -6.40 -7.50 -7.44
N ARG A 66 -5.89 -6.71 -6.50
CA ARG A 66 -5.83 -7.09 -5.09
C ARG A 66 -6.32 -5.94 -4.25
N SER A 67 -6.86 -6.25 -3.10
CA SER A 67 -7.27 -5.23 -2.16
C SER A 67 -6.90 -5.62 -0.75
N LEU A 68 -6.65 -4.60 0.08
CA LEU A 68 -6.26 -4.77 1.46
C LEU A 68 -6.95 -3.71 2.28
N LYS A 69 -7.36 -4.07 3.49
CA LYS A 69 -7.91 -3.09 4.41
C LYS A 69 -6.79 -2.34 5.10
N ALA A 70 -6.97 -1.04 5.26
CA ALA A 70 -5.94 -0.18 5.81
C ALA A 70 -6.56 0.94 6.62
N ILE A 71 -5.72 1.54 7.44
CA ILE A 71 -6.09 2.73 8.21
C ILE A 71 -5.05 3.79 7.92
N VAL A 72 -5.50 5.02 7.76
CA VAL A 72 -4.60 6.15 7.60
C VAL A 72 -3.90 6.37 8.93
N ALA A 73 -2.59 6.16 8.94
CA ALA A 73 -1.79 6.31 10.15
C ALA A 73 -1.39 7.76 10.38
N HIS A 74 -1.04 8.45 9.31
CA HIS A 74 -0.69 9.87 9.40
C HIS A 74 -0.78 10.51 8.02
N THR A 75 -0.85 11.83 7.99
CA THR A 75 -0.89 12.57 6.74
C THR A 75 0.23 13.60 6.74
N LYS A 76 0.74 13.90 5.56
CA LYS A 76 1.74 14.93 5.33
C LYS A 76 1.34 15.73 4.11
N ALA A 77 2.10 16.80 3.83
CA ALA A 77 1.77 17.68 2.73
C ALA A 77 1.79 16.96 1.38
N ASP A 78 2.67 15.97 1.21
CA ASP A 78 2.85 15.30 -0.06
C ASP A 78 2.24 13.90 -0.12
N GLY A 79 1.59 13.46 0.96
CA GLY A 79 1.02 12.12 0.94
C GLY A 79 0.57 11.67 2.30
N LEU A 80 0.42 10.35 2.43
CA LEU A 80 -0.06 9.77 3.68
C LEU A 80 0.54 8.39 3.90
N GLY A 81 0.68 8.05 5.17
CA GLY A 81 1.11 6.72 5.55
C GLY A 81 -0.08 5.90 5.95
N ILE A 82 -0.12 4.67 5.52
CA ILE A 82 -1.20 3.76 5.89
C ILE A 82 -0.64 2.54 6.59
N SER A 83 -1.47 1.97 7.45
CA SER A 83 -1.19 0.75 8.17
C SER A 83 -2.16 -0.32 7.70
N PHE A 84 -1.66 -1.50 7.40
CA PHE A 84 -2.54 -2.59 6.98
C PHE A 84 -3.32 -3.13 8.17
N GLN A 85 -4.58 -3.50 7.91
CA GLN A 85 -5.49 -3.95 8.94
C GLN A 85 -6.04 -5.33 8.60
N GLN A 86 -6.40 -6.10 9.64
CA GLN A 86 -7.09 -7.37 9.47
C GLN A 86 -6.41 -8.26 8.44
N ILE A 87 -5.14 -8.57 8.69
CA ILE A 87 -4.38 -9.37 7.77
C ILE A 87 -4.79 -10.83 7.94
N ASP A 88 -5.80 -11.22 7.17
CA ASP A 88 -6.23 -12.61 7.13
C ASP A 88 -5.39 -13.35 6.07
N LYS A 89 -5.83 -14.57 5.75
CA LYS A 89 -5.09 -15.42 4.83
C LYS A 89 -4.96 -14.81 3.44
N GLU A 90 -6.05 -14.24 2.93
CA GLU A 90 -6.02 -13.63 1.60
C GLU A 90 -5.17 -12.38 1.58
N ALA A 91 -5.29 -11.56 2.62
CA ALA A 91 -4.48 -10.34 2.71
C ALA A 91 -3.01 -10.69 2.81
N PHE A 92 -2.68 -11.70 3.60
CA PHE A 92 -1.30 -12.14 3.73
C PHE A 92 -0.75 -12.59 2.38
N HIS A 93 -1.55 -13.31 1.62
CA HIS A 93 -1.15 -13.77 0.29
C HIS A 93 -0.89 -12.57 -0.63
N SER A 94 -1.76 -11.56 -0.58
CA SER A 94 -1.58 -10.36 -1.37
C SER A 94 -0.30 -9.62 -1.00
N LEU A 95 0.01 -9.57 0.30
CA LEU A 95 1.25 -8.93 0.75
C LEU A 95 2.48 -9.69 0.26
N GLN A 96 2.40 -11.02 0.23
CA GLN A 96 3.50 -11.80 -0.31
C GLN A 96 3.71 -11.52 -1.79
N GLU A 97 2.63 -11.38 -2.55
CA GLU A 97 2.74 -11.03 -3.96
C GLU A 97 3.37 -9.65 -4.14
N LEU A 98 2.97 -8.70 -3.31
CA LEU A 98 3.58 -7.36 -3.34
C LEU A 98 5.07 -7.43 -3.05
N LEU A 99 5.45 -8.24 -2.09
CA LEU A 99 6.85 -8.38 -1.72
C LEU A 99 7.66 -8.91 -2.90
N LEU A 100 7.14 -9.93 -3.57
CA LEU A 100 7.81 -10.48 -4.73
C LEU A 100 7.90 -9.45 -5.87
N PHE A 101 6.82 -8.70 -6.07
CA PHE A 101 6.80 -7.66 -7.09
C PHE A 101 7.84 -6.58 -6.79
N THR A 102 7.95 -6.20 -5.53
CA THR A 102 8.92 -5.21 -5.10
C THR A 102 10.34 -5.67 -5.38
N ARG A 103 10.61 -6.93 -5.10
CA ARG A 103 11.92 -7.50 -5.37
C ARG A 103 12.26 -7.44 -6.86
N GLN A 104 11.29 -7.75 -7.71
CA GLN A 104 11.51 -7.72 -9.14
C GLN A 104 11.77 -6.31 -9.63
N GLN A 105 11.09 -5.32 -9.07
CA GLN A 105 11.33 -3.93 -9.44
C GLN A 105 12.72 -3.46 -9.07
N ASN A 106 13.30 -4.02 -8.03
CA ASN A 106 14.58 -3.57 -7.51
C ASN A 106 15.75 -4.41 -7.98
N LEU A 107 15.51 -5.33 -8.88
CA LEU A 107 16.55 -6.18 -9.44
C LEU A 107 17.05 -5.58 -10.76
N HIS A 108 17.96 -4.66 -10.66
CA HIS A 108 18.55 -4.09 -11.89
C HIS A 108 20.00 -3.79 -11.68
#